data_ee83e67df94569b488fbae9e22495ab4
#
_entry.id   ee83e67df94569b488fbae9e22495ab4
#
_cell.length_a   1.000
_cell.length_b   1.000
_cell.length_c   1.000
_cell.angle_alpha   90.00
_cell.angle_beta   90.00
_cell.angle_gamma   90.00
#
_symmetry.space_group_name_H-M   'P 1'
#
loop_
_entity.id
_entity.type
_entity.pdbx_description
1 polymer ?
#
loop_
_entity_poly.entity_id
_entity_poly.type
_entity_poly.pdbx_seq_one_letter_code
_entity_poly.pdbx_strand_id
1 'polypeptide(L)'
;MKYKLFGRTGLRVAQIALGTANFGTGWGHGADARESEAIFSAYADAGGNFIDTADVYQFGQSEEFLGNFLQGRREDFVLATKYTNGATPNANRLVTGNSRKAMVASVEASLKRLKTDRIDIYWVHHPDNVTPSEEIIRGFDDLARAGKILYAGLSNFPAWRLARAATLAELRGTVPIAAVQFEHSLVRREAEADLFPASSGLELGVVTWSPLGGGMLTGKYRHGQTGRAEALRGKVFQAENSPQRSATLDTVISIAKELGVSPDQVAIAWAGSHGAVPMIGPRSLSQLTSNLGALEVHLTPEMLERLDAVSRLDPATPAERAAVPWSDGKTQSGVVA
;
A
#
# COMPACT_ATOMS: atom_id res chain seq x y z
N MET A 1 -8.42 14.85 10.16
CA MET A 1 -8.40 13.90 9.02
C MET A 1 -9.39 14.34 7.96
N LYS A 2 -9.03 14.31 6.65
CA LYS A 2 -9.97 14.50 5.53
C LYS A 2 -10.24 13.15 4.89
N TYR A 3 -11.33 13.06 4.13
CA TYR A 3 -11.75 11.83 3.44
C TYR A 3 -11.84 12.06 1.94
N LYS A 4 -11.59 11.01 1.16
CA LYS A 4 -11.75 11.01 -0.29
C LYS A 4 -12.51 9.79 -0.77
N LEU A 5 -13.09 9.84 -1.95
CA LEU A 5 -13.65 8.67 -2.61
C LEU A 5 -12.53 7.71 -3.00
N PHE A 6 -12.78 6.42 -2.87
CA PHE A 6 -11.83 5.38 -3.19
C PHE A 6 -12.08 4.81 -4.60
N GLY A 7 -11.38 5.36 -5.57
CA GLY A 7 -11.63 5.07 -6.98
C GLY A 7 -13.05 5.46 -7.39
N ARG A 8 -13.66 4.69 -8.29
CA ARG A 8 -15.05 4.85 -8.74
C ARG A 8 -16.09 4.26 -7.78
N THR A 9 -15.68 3.91 -6.56
CA THR A 9 -16.61 3.41 -5.53
C THR A 9 -17.23 4.56 -4.74
N GLY A 10 -18.35 4.29 -4.05
CA GLY A 10 -18.92 5.20 -3.07
C GLY A 10 -18.20 5.19 -1.71
N LEU A 11 -17.12 4.40 -1.57
CA LEU A 11 -16.40 4.23 -0.32
C LEU A 11 -15.58 5.49 0.01
N ARG A 12 -15.73 6.00 1.23
CA ARG A 12 -14.99 7.17 1.72
C ARG A 12 -13.90 6.72 2.68
N VAL A 13 -12.66 6.98 2.29
CA VAL A 13 -11.49 6.58 3.07
C VAL A 13 -10.68 7.79 3.53
N ALA A 14 -10.03 7.65 4.68
CA ALA A 14 -9.06 8.62 5.17
C ALA A 14 -7.92 8.82 4.17
N GLN A 15 -7.33 10.02 4.15
CA GLN A 15 -6.23 10.37 3.24
C GLN A 15 -4.95 9.57 3.49
N ILE A 16 -4.80 9.00 4.69
CA ILE A 16 -3.68 8.13 5.09
C ILE A 16 -4.27 6.83 5.62
N ALA A 17 -3.81 5.67 5.15
CA ALA A 17 -4.19 4.37 5.67
C ALA A 17 -3.22 3.92 6.78
N LEU A 18 -3.74 3.20 7.77
CA LEU A 18 -2.94 2.54 8.79
C LEU A 18 -2.60 1.10 8.35
N GLY A 19 -1.33 0.88 8.02
CA GLY A 19 -0.80 -0.45 7.76
C GLY A 19 -0.32 -1.11 9.05
N THR A 20 -0.72 -2.34 9.27
CA THR A 20 -0.53 -3.04 10.55
C THR A 20 0.49 -4.19 10.48
N ALA A 21 1.40 -4.17 9.50
CA ALA A 21 2.47 -5.18 9.39
C ALA A 21 3.38 -5.25 10.63
N ASN A 22 3.39 -4.20 11.44
CA ASN A 22 4.15 -4.13 12.69
C ASN A 22 3.32 -4.45 13.93
N PHE A 23 2.03 -4.81 13.82
CA PHE A 23 1.19 -5.19 14.97
C PHE A 23 1.43 -6.66 15.31
N GLY A 24 2.14 -6.90 16.39
CA GLY A 24 2.58 -8.21 16.84
C GLY A 24 4.10 -8.33 16.90
N THR A 25 4.58 -9.45 17.41
CA THR A 25 6.01 -9.75 17.63
C THR A 25 6.44 -11.08 17.03
N GLY A 26 5.57 -11.74 16.27
CA GLY A 26 5.80 -13.06 15.69
C GLY A 26 7.02 -13.13 14.76
N TRP A 27 7.36 -12.03 14.10
CA TRP A 27 8.57 -11.93 13.25
C TRP A 27 9.84 -11.56 14.03
N GLY A 28 9.79 -11.51 15.38
CA GLY A 28 10.89 -11.05 16.22
C GLY A 28 11.05 -9.53 16.30
N HIS A 29 10.12 -8.79 15.73
CA HIS A 29 10.04 -7.32 15.81
C HIS A 29 8.59 -6.87 15.61
N GLY A 30 8.30 -5.65 16.01
CA GLY A 30 6.97 -5.05 15.87
C GLY A 30 6.53 -4.36 17.16
N ALA A 31 5.25 -4.09 17.28
CA ALA A 31 4.59 -3.55 18.46
C ALA A 31 3.83 -4.66 19.18
N ASP A 32 3.95 -4.76 20.49
CA ASP A 32 3.12 -5.67 21.28
C ASP A 32 1.64 -5.26 21.25
N ALA A 33 0.78 -6.02 21.92
CA ALA A 33 -0.66 -5.76 21.90
C ALA A 33 -1.02 -4.38 22.47
N ARG A 34 -0.34 -3.94 23.55
CA ARG A 34 -0.61 -2.66 24.19
C ARG A 34 -0.20 -1.48 23.33
N GLU A 35 0.97 -1.53 22.73
CA GLU A 35 1.46 -0.48 21.82
C GLU A 35 0.64 -0.46 20.52
N SER A 36 0.28 -1.62 20.00
CA SER A 36 -0.60 -1.73 18.82
C SER A 36 -1.98 -1.13 19.08
N GLU A 37 -2.56 -1.35 20.26
CA GLU A 37 -3.83 -0.75 20.66
C GLU A 37 -3.74 0.77 20.81
N ALA A 38 -2.66 1.26 21.39
CA ALA A 38 -2.41 2.70 21.50
C ALA A 38 -2.28 3.37 20.13
N ILE A 39 -1.57 2.73 19.19
CA ILE A 39 -1.45 3.20 17.80
C ILE A 39 -2.82 3.19 17.11
N PHE A 40 -3.57 2.09 17.20
CA PHE A 40 -4.89 1.97 16.61
C PHE A 40 -5.86 3.03 17.14
N SER A 41 -5.93 3.20 18.46
CA SER A 41 -6.82 4.16 19.11
C SER A 41 -6.49 5.59 18.72
N ALA A 42 -5.21 5.96 18.76
CA ALA A 42 -4.78 7.30 18.37
C ALA A 42 -5.04 7.60 16.87
N TYR A 43 -4.91 6.60 15.98
CA TYR A 43 -5.28 6.74 14.58
C TYR A 43 -6.79 6.96 14.42
N ALA A 44 -7.60 6.19 15.13
CA ALA A 44 -9.05 6.31 15.13
C ALA A 44 -9.51 7.67 15.71
N ASP A 45 -8.92 8.12 16.82
CA ASP A 45 -9.23 9.40 17.47
C ASP A 45 -8.86 10.59 16.57
N ALA A 46 -7.84 10.44 15.72
CA ALA A 46 -7.52 11.42 14.67
C ALA A 46 -8.50 11.40 13.48
N GLY A 47 -9.53 10.56 13.52
CA GLY A 47 -10.52 10.37 12.46
C GLY A 47 -10.07 9.42 11.35
N GLY A 48 -9.05 8.61 11.57
CA GLY A 48 -8.62 7.57 10.64
C GLY A 48 -9.64 6.43 10.58
N ASN A 49 -10.01 6.00 9.38
CA ASN A 49 -10.98 4.94 9.17
C ASN A 49 -10.52 3.85 8.21
N PHE A 50 -9.29 3.90 7.69
CA PHE A 50 -8.80 2.94 6.72
C PHE A 50 -7.64 2.11 7.30
N ILE A 51 -7.89 0.83 7.56
CA ILE A 51 -6.96 -0.11 8.18
C ILE A 51 -6.62 -1.19 7.19
N ASP A 52 -5.33 -1.42 7.00
CA ASP A 52 -4.80 -2.46 6.10
C ASP A 52 -3.93 -3.45 6.87
N THR A 53 -4.30 -4.73 6.79
CA THR A 53 -3.56 -5.85 7.37
C THR A 53 -3.30 -6.93 6.34
N ALA A 54 -2.83 -8.10 6.75
CA ALA A 54 -2.70 -9.31 5.94
C ALA A 54 -2.62 -10.56 6.84
N ASP A 55 -2.98 -11.72 6.27
CA ASP A 55 -2.89 -13.01 6.94
C ASP A 55 -1.49 -13.34 7.46
N VAL A 56 -0.45 -12.98 6.67
CA VAL A 56 0.96 -13.25 6.99
C VAL A 56 1.54 -12.31 8.05
N TYR A 57 0.91 -11.15 8.31
CA TYR A 57 1.51 -10.15 9.20
C TYR A 57 1.63 -10.69 10.62
N GLN A 58 2.90 -10.76 11.10
CA GLN A 58 3.26 -11.32 12.39
C GLN A 58 2.67 -12.73 12.60
N PHE A 59 2.55 -13.52 11.50
CA PHE A 59 1.94 -14.84 11.49
C PHE A 59 0.51 -14.87 12.04
N GLY A 60 -0.31 -13.91 11.62
CA GLY A 60 -1.72 -13.77 11.98
C GLY A 60 -1.99 -12.91 13.21
N GLN A 61 -0.99 -12.59 14.03
CA GLN A 61 -1.18 -11.76 15.24
C GLN A 61 -1.77 -10.38 14.93
N SER A 62 -1.40 -9.78 13.79
CA SER A 62 -1.93 -8.48 13.38
C SER A 62 -3.45 -8.53 13.21
N GLU A 63 -3.99 -9.56 12.57
CA GLU A 63 -5.44 -9.74 12.43
C GLU A 63 -6.11 -10.06 13.76
N GLU A 64 -5.47 -10.85 14.64
CA GLU A 64 -5.99 -11.16 15.98
C GLU A 64 -6.10 -9.90 16.86
N PHE A 65 -5.09 -9.04 16.83
CA PHE A 65 -5.12 -7.77 17.57
C PHE A 65 -6.23 -6.86 17.05
N LEU A 66 -6.32 -6.69 15.73
CA LEU A 66 -7.39 -5.91 15.11
C LEU A 66 -8.77 -6.48 15.42
N GLY A 67 -8.93 -7.79 15.45
CA GLY A 67 -10.18 -8.46 15.83
C GLY A 67 -10.63 -8.11 17.25
N ASN A 68 -9.69 -7.81 18.17
CA ASN A 68 -10.02 -7.30 19.50
C ASN A 68 -10.36 -5.81 19.48
N PHE A 69 -9.55 -5.00 18.77
CA PHE A 69 -9.68 -3.53 18.78
C PHE A 69 -10.94 -3.05 18.06
N LEU A 70 -11.42 -3.80 17.08
CA LEU A 70 -12.60 -3.47 16.28
C LEU A 70 -13.93 -3.85 16.93
N GLN A 71 -13.92 -4.56 18.08
CA GLN A 71 -15.16 -4.98 18.75
C GLN A 71 -16.01 -3.77 19.16
N GLY A 72 -17.29 -3.81 18.78
CA GLY A 72 -18.25 -2.72 19.07
C GLY A 72 -18.12 -1.49 18.16
N ARG A 73 -17.11 -1.43 17.29
CA ARG A 73 -16.87 -0.30 16.37
C ARG A 73 -16.43 -0.71 14.96
N ARG A 74 -16.74 -1.96 14.56
CA ARG A 74 -16.36 -2.50 13.23
C ARG A 74 -16.86 -1.63 12.08
N GLU A 75 -18.04 -1.05 12.23
CA GLU A 75 -18.70 -0.21 11.21
C GLU A 75 -18.00 1.16 10.99
N ASP A 76 -17.19 1.60 11.93
CA ASP A 76 -16.47 2.86 11.82
C ASP A 76 -15.29 2.79 10.85
N PHE A 77 -14.90 1.57 10.42
CA PHE A 77 -13.67 1.33 9.68
C PHE A 77 -13.87 0.61 8.35
N VAL A 78 -13.09 1.03 7.36
CA VAL A 78 -12.79 0.27 6.16
C VAL A 78 -11.64 -0.67 6.50
N LEU A 79 -11.94 -1.96 6.61
CA LEU A 79 -10.99 -3.00 6.96
C LEU A 79 -10.54 -3.76 5.71
N ALA A 80 -9.25 -3.70 5.44
CA ALA A 80 -8.63 -4.43 4.35
C ALA A 80 -7.68 -5.52 4.88
N THR A 81 -7.74 -6.72 4.30
CA THR A 81 -6.75 -7.77 4.54
C THR A 81 -6.36 -8.48 3.25
N LYS A 82 -5.31 -9.29 3.30
CA LYS A 82 -4.68 -9.91 2.14
C LYS A 82 -4.47 -11.40 2.38
N TYR A 83 -4.47 -12.17 1.27
CA TYR A 83 -4.06 -13.58 1.27
C TYR A 83 -2.94 -13.80 0.24
N THR A 84 -2.34 -14.93 0.18
CA THR A 84 -1.34 -15.48 -0.73
C THR A 84 -0.23 -16.20 0.04
N ASN A 85 0.23 -15.61 1.17
CA ASN A 85 1.44 -16.06 1.86
C ASN A 85 1.15 -17.03 3.02
N GLY A 86 -0.09 -17.02 3.54
CA GLY A 86 -0.50 -17.83 4.70
C GLY A 86 0.00 -17.27 6.03
N ALA A 87 -0.71 -17.62 7.11
CA ALA A 87 -0.56 -17.04 8.45
C ALA A 87 0.45 -17.78 9.36
N THR A 88 1.28 -18.67 8.83
CA THR A 88 2.26 -19.41 9.63
C THR A 88 3.60 -19.48 8.92
N PRO A 89 4.73 -19.64 9.65
CA PRO A 89 6.06 -19.74 9.04
C PRO A 89 6.21 -20.85 8.00
N ASN A 90 5.47 -21.96 8.19
CA ASN A 90 5.47 -23.12 7.33
C ASN A 90 4.08 -23.39 6.77
N ALA A 91 3.45 -22.37 6.21
CA ALA A 91 2.10 -22.51 5.66
C ALA A 91 2.04 -23.59 4.59
N ASN A 92 0.99 -24.40 4.63
CA ASN A 92 0.78 -25.49 3.68
C ASN A 92 0.59 -24.91 2.27
N ARG A 93 1.13 -25.59 1.25
CA ARG A 93 0.98 -25.19 -0.16
C ARG A 93 -0.47 -25.05 -0.64
N LEU A 94 -1.43 -25.69 0.03
CA LEU A 94 -2.85 -25.60 -0.31
C LEU A 94 -3.56 -24.36 0.27
N VAL A 95 -2.87 -23.60 1.15
CA VAL A 95 -3.35 -22.32 1.71
C VAL A 95 -2.44 -21.16 1.34
N THR A 96 -1.49 -21.38 0.44
CA THR A 96 -0.62 -20.35 -0.17
C THR A 96 -0.86 -20.26 -1.66
N GLY A 97 -0.35 -19.19 -2.30
CA GLY A 97 -0.65 -18.88 -3.70
C GLY A 97 -2.04 -18.28 -3.89
N ASN A 98 -2.45 -18.13 -5.14
CA ASN A 98 -3.65 -17.37 -5.49
C ASN A 98 -4.83 -18.24 -5.92
N SER A 99 -4.71 -19.57 -5.82
CA SER A 99 -5.79 -20.49 -6.19
C SER A 99 -7.07 -20.18 -5.41
N ARG A 100 -8.21 -20.46 -6.01
CA ARG A 100 -9.52 -20.34 -5.37
C ARG A 100 -9.58 -21.10 -4.05
N LYS A 101 -8.92 -22.28 -3.97
CA LYS A 101 -8.84 -23.06 -2.73
C LYS A 101 -8.10 -22.30 -1.63
N ALA A 102 -6.95 -21.72 -1.93
CA ALA A 102 -6.19 -20.90 -0.98
C ALA A 102 -6.97 -19.65 -0.56
N MET A 103 -7.59 -18.96 -1.53
CA MET A 103 -8.41 -17.78 -1.29
C MET A 103 -9.54 -18.04 -0.29
N VAL A 104 -10.32 -19.11 -0.49
CA VAL A 104 -11.44 -19.47 0.40
C VAL A 104 -10.93 -19.87 1.79
N ALA A 105 -9.91 -20.70 1.88
CA ALA A 105 -9.35 -21.09 3.16
C ALA A 105 -8.79 -19.89 3.94
N SER A 106 -8.11 -18.98 3.26
CA SER A 106 -7.52 -17.79 3.88
C SER A 106 -8.57 -16.79 4.35
N VAL A 107 -9.63 -16.52 3.56
CA VAL A 107 -10.68 -15.58 3.97
C VAL A 107 -11.40 -16.06 5.21
N GLU A 108 -11.75 -17.37 5.30
CA GLU A 108 -12.40 -17.95 6.48
C GLU A 108 -11.51 -17.82 7.73
N ALA A 109 -10.21 -18.09 7.58
CA ALA A 109 -9.26 -17.96 8.67
C ALA A 109 -9.07 -16.48 9.10
N SER A 110 -9.03 -15.55 8.15
CA SER A 110 -8.94 -14.11 8.41
C SER A 110 -10.20 -13.59 9.12
N LEU A 111 -11.39 -13.93 8.65
CA LEU A 111 -12.66 -13.56 9.30
C LEU A 111 -12.70 -14.04 10.77
N LYS A 112 -12.19 -15.25 11.03
CA LYS A 112 -12.11 -15.79 12.39
C LYS A 112 -11.14 -14.99 13.27
N ARG A 113 -9.93 -14.68 12.78
CA ARG A 113 -8.94 -13.87 13.53
C ARG A 113 -9.42 -12.44 13.76
N LEU A 114 -9.99 -11.83 12.73
CA LEU A 114 -10.55 -10.48 12.76
C LEU A 114 -11.89 -10.38 13.53
N LYS A 115 -12.49 -11.51 13.91
CA LYS A 115 -13.76 -11.58 14.66
C LYS A 115 -14.89 -10.78 13.99
N THR A 116 -14.98 -10.87 12.68
CA THR A 116 -15.96 -10.18 11.84
C THR A 116 -16.54 -11.14 10.81
N ASP A 117 -17.72 -10.85 10.31
CA ASP A 117 -18.39 -11.62 9.26
C ASP A 117 -18.01 -11.19 7.85
N ARG A 118 -17.39 -10.01 7.70
CA ARG A 118 -17.00 -9.45 6.40
C ARG A 118 -15.70 -8.64 6.43
N ILE A 119 -15.06 -8.57 5.28
CA ILE A 119 -13.89 -7.74 4.97
C ILE A 119 -14.34 -6.69 3.96
N ASP A 120 -13.96 -5.42 4.14
CA ASP A 120 -14.34 -4.39 3.18
C ASP A 120 -13.53 -4.49 1.90
N ILE A 121 -12.19 -4.57 1.98
CA ILE A 121 -11.33 -4.75 0.81
C ILE A 121 -10.50 -6.01 0.98
N TYR A 122 -10.63 -6.96 0.06
CA TYR A 122 -9.84 -8.19 0.08
C TYR A 122 -8.80 -8.19 -1.04
N TRP A 123 -7.54 -8.32 -0.68
CA TRP A 123 -6.43 -8.25 -1.61
C TRP A 123 -5.86 -9.61 -1.95
N VAL A 124 -5.52 -9.83 -3.23
CA VAL A 124 -4.42 -10.73 -3.55
C VAL A 124 -3.12 -10.01 -3.21
N HIS A 125 -2.31 -10.55 -2.29
CA HIS A 125 -1.12 -9.88 -1.76
C HIS A 125 0.01 -9.76 -2.79
N HIS A 126 0.24 -10.84 -3.53
CA HIS A 126 1.24 -10.92 -4.60
C HIS A 126 0.76 -11.83 -5.72
N PRO A 127 1.12 -11.58 -6.98
CA PRO A 127 0.92 -12.54 -8.05
C PRO A 127 1.80 -13.79 -7.82
N ASP A 128 1.22 -14.98 -7.97
CA ASP A 128 1.97 -16.25 -7.93
C ASP A 128 2.48 -16.70 -9.31
N ASN A 129 2.16 -15.94 -10.37
CA ASN A 129 2.52 -16.16 -11.77
C ASN A 129 2.02 -17.48 -12.40
N VAL A 130 1.22 -18.27 -11.68
CA VAL A 130 0.63 -19.53 -12.19
C VAL A 130 -0.88 -19.51 -12.20
N THR A 131 -1.53 -18.87 -11.22
CA THR A 131 -3.00 -18.82 -11.15
C THR A 131 -3.56 -17.87 -12.20
N PRO A 132 -4.46 -18.34 -13.09
CA PRO A 132 -5.09 -17.49 -14.09
C PRO A 132 -5.91 -16.36 -13.45
N SER A 133 -5.95 -15.18 -14.10
CA SER A 133 -6.79 -14.06 -13.65
C SER A 133 -8.27 -14.45 -13.56
N GLU A 134 -8.72 -15.33 -14.44
CA GLU A 134 -10.09 -15.86 -14.49
C GLU A 134 -10.49 -16.61 -13.23
N GLU A 135 -9.56 -17.37 -12.64
CA GLU A 135 -9.79 -18.08 -11.38
C GLU A 135 -9.86 -17.12 -10.19
N ILE A 136 -8.95 -16.15 -10.16
CA ILE A 136 -8.93 -15.11 -9.12
C ILE A 136 -10.24 -14.31 -9.12
N ILE A 137 -10.68 -13.83 -10.29
CA ILE A 137 -11.90 -13.04 -10.44
C ILE A 137 -13.14 -13.84 -10.02
N ARG A 138 -13.22 -15.10 -10.44
CA ARG A 138 -14.33 -15.96 -10.04
C ARG A 138 -14.34 -16.21 -8.54
N GLY A 139 -13.17 -16.41 -7.93
CA GLY A 139 -13.05 -16.54 -6.49
C GLY A 139 -13.54 -15.29 -5.75
N PHE A 140 -13.16 -14.11 -6.20
CA PHE A 140 -13.66 -12.85 -5.64
C PHE A 140 -15.18 -12.69 -5.78
N ASP A 141 -15.74 -13.02 -6.95
CA ASP A 141 -17.19 -12.94 -7.18
C ASP A 141 -17.97 -13.85 -6.25
N ASP A 142 -17.49 -15.09 -6.05
CA ASP A 142 -18.10 -16.03 -5.10
C ASP A 142 -18.06 -15.50 -3.68
N LEU A 143 -16.94 -14.92 -3.23
CA LEU A 143 -16.81 -14.34 -1.89
C LEU A 143 -17.69 -13.09 -1.70
N ALA A 144 -17.79 -12.25 -2.71
CA ALA A 144 -18.65 -11.08 -2.69
C ALA A 144 -20.14 -11.47 -2.64
N ARG A 145 -20.56 -12.45 -3.46
CA ARG A 145 -21.94 -12.99 -3.43
C ARG A 145 -22.27 -13.66 -2.10
N ALA A 146 -21.28 -14.27 -1.45
CA ALA A 146 -21.42 -14.83 -0.10
C ALA A 146 -21.41 -13.78 1.02
N GLY A 147 -21.22 -12.49 0.70
CA GLY A 147 -21.17 -11.41 1.68
C GLY A 147 -19.89 -11.37 2.52
N LYS A 148 -18.87 -12.15 2.16
CA LYS A 148 -17.60 -12.23 2.92
C LYS A 148 -16.64 -11.09 2.62
N ILE A 149 -16.73 -10.50 1.43
CA ILE A 149 -15.97 -9.32 1.02
C ILE A 149 -16.91 -8.32 0.33
N LEU A 150 -16.56 -7.04 0.39
CA LEU A 150 -17.33 -5.99 -0.30
C LEU A 150 -16.62 -5.56 -1.60
N TYR A 151 -15.30 -5.38 -1.56
CA TYR A 151 -14.49 -4.91 -2.68
C TYR A 151 -13.29 -5.84 -2.90
N ALA A 152 -12.97 -6.09 -4.16
CA ALA A 152 -11.82 -6.87 -4.58
C ALA A 152 -10.66 -5.96 -4.99
N GLY A 153 -9.43 -6.33 -4.63
CA GLY A 153 -8.24 -5.58 -4.97
C GLY A 153 -7.04 -6.46 -5.30
N LEU A 154 -6.10 -5.91 -6.05
CA LEU A 154 -4.86 -6.58 -6.44
C LEU A 154 -3.66 -5.81 -5.90
N SER A 155 -2.73 -6.50 -5.22
CA SER A 155 -1.52 -5.90 -4.70
C SER A 155 -0.28 -6.46 -5.40
N ASN A 156 0.66 -5.55 -5.75
CA ASN A 156 1.94 -5.89 -6.40
C ASN A 156 1.81 -6.61 -7.77
N PHE A 157 0.67 -6.48 -8.44
CA PHE A 157 0.48 -7.00 -9.78
C PHE A 157 1.09 -6.08 -10.83
N PRO A 158 1.69 -6.62 -11.91
CA PRO A 158 2.10 -5.79 -13.04
C PRO A 158 0.90 -5.18 -13.74
N ALA A 159 1.06 -3.99 -14.30
CA ALA A 159 -0.04 -3.20 -14.90
C ALA A 159 -0.84 -3.96 -15.96
N TRP A 160 -0.18 -4.76 -16.82
CA TRP A 160 -0.87 -5.56 -17.83
C TRP A 160 -1.82 -6.61 -17.23
N ARG A 161 -1.42 -7.21 -16.08
CA ARG A 161 -2.22 -8.21 -15.40
C ARG A 161 -3.37 -7.59 -14.62
N LEU A 162 -3.13 -6.41 -14.04
CA LEU A 162 -4.17 -5.57 -13.43
C LEU A 162 -5.25 -5.20 -14.46
N ALA A 163 -4.84 -4.64 -15.61
CA ALA A 163 -5.76 -4.25 -16.68
C ALA A 163 -6.54 -5.45 -17.20
N ARG A 164 -5.88 -6.61 -17.44
CA ARG A 164 -6.56 -7.83 -17.84
C ARG A 164 -7.61 -8.25 -16.81
N ALA A 165 -7.29 -8.25 -15.53
CA ALA A 165 -8.21 -8.67 -14.48
C ALA A 165 -9.43 -7.72 -14.38
N ALA A 166 -9.21 -6.41 -14.40
CA ALA A 166 -10.28 -5.41 -14.36
C ALA A 166 -11.22 -5.54 -15.57
N THR A 167 -10.66 -5.63 -16.80
CA THR A 167 -11.44 -5.80 -18.02
C THR A 167 -12.24 -7.11 -18.02
N LEU A 168 -11.64 -8.22 -17.60
CA LEU A 168 -12.35 -9.50 -17.51
C LEU A 168 -13.49 -9.47 -16.50
N ALA A 169 -13.31 -8.82 -15.35
CA ALA A 169 -14.35 -8.66 -14.35
C ALA A 169 -15.53 -7.87 -14.90
N GLU A 170 -15.25 -6.77 -15.61
CA GLU A 170 -16.26 -5.93 -16.25
C GLU A 170 -17.04 -6.69 -17.33
N LEU A 171 -16.33 -7.33 -18.27
CA LEU A 171 -16.95 -8.07 -19.38
C LEU A 171 -17.80 -9.27 -18.90
N ARG A 172 -17.47 -9.85 -17.75
CA ARG A 172 -18.21 -10.99 -17.18
C ARG A 172 -19.31 -10.58 -16.19
N GLY A 173 -19.44 -9.30 -15.88
CA GLY A 173 -20.40 -8.79 -14.89
C GLY A 173 -20.19 -9.38 -13.50
N THR A 174 -18.93 -9.66 -13.12
CA THR A 174 -18.54 -10.13 -11.78
C THR A 174 -18.23 -8.95 -10.85
N VAL A 175 -17.93 -9.24 -9.59
CA VAL A 175 -17.44 -8.19 -8.69
C VAL A 175 -16.26 -7.47 -9.35
N PRO A 176 -16.27 -6.13 -9.45
CA PRO A 176 -15.20 -5.39 -10.12
C PRO A 176 -13.92 -5.41 -9.29
N ILE A 177 -12.76 -5.34 -9.96
CA ILE A 177 -11.53 -4.95 -9.30
C ILE A 177 -11.67 -3.46 -8.97
N ALA A 178 -11.79 -3.15 -7.70
CA ALA A 178 -12.06 -1.79 -7.22
C ALA A 178 -10.78 -1.04 -6.84
N ALA A 179 -9.69 -1.76 -6.58
CA ALA A 179 -8.50 -1.16 -5.97
C ALA A 179 -7.21 -1.87 -6.36
N VAL A 180 -6.11 -1.11 -6.26
CA VAL A 180 -4.74 -1.60 -6.44
C VAL A 180 -3.85 -1.09 -5.31
N GLN A 181 -2.87 -1.93 -4.92
CA GLN A 181 -1.89 -1.58 -3.88
C GLN A 181 -0.48 -1.92 -4.37
N PHE A 182 0.46 -0.97 -4.28
CA PHE A 182 1.85 -1.15 -4.71
C PHE A 182 2.83 -0.25 -3.93
N GLU A 183 4.13 -0.54 -4.05
CA GLU A 183 5.18 0.29 -3.45
C GLU A 183 5.29 1.63 -4.18
N HIS A 184 5.35 2.73 -3.42
CA HIS A 184 5.66 4.04 -3.98
C HIS A 184 6.26 4.97 -2.93
N SER A 185 7.37 5.59 -3.27
CA SER A 185 8.08 6.57 -2.47
C SER A 185 9.08 7.34 -3.33
N LEU A 186 9.68 8.40 -2.81
CA LEU A 186 10.78 9.13 -3.47
C LEU A 186 11.99 8.25 -3.86
N VAL A 187 12.10 7.04 -3.34
CA VAL A 187 13.18 6.09 -3.68
C VAL A 187 12.67 4.82 -4.36
N ARG A 188 11.39 4.82 -4.77
CA ARG A 188 10.72 3.73 -5.46
C ARG A 188 9.60 4.27 -6.35
N ARG A 189 9.94 4.75 -7.56
CA ARG A 189 9.04 5.48 -8.46
C ARG A 189 8.58 4.70 -9.69
N GLU A 190 8.97 3.45 -9.84
CA GLU A 190 8.69 2.64 -11.04
C GLU A 190 7.19 2.53 -11.36
N ALA A 191 6.33 2.58 -10.35
CA ALA A 191 4.89 2.53 -10.52
C ALA A 191 4.30 3.72 -11.31
N GLU A 192 5.03 4.84 -11.38
CA GLU A 192 4.58 6.03 -12.11
C GLU A 192 4.55 5.83 -13.63
N ALA A 193 5.33 4.89 -14.12
CA ALA A 193 5.42 4.60 -15.55
C ALA A 193 4.22 3.82 -16.10
N ASP A 194 3.60 2.97 -15.29
CA ASP A 194 2.56 2.06 -15.77
C ASP A 194 1.39 1.89 -14.80
N LEU A 195 1.64 1.64 -13.51
CA LEU A 195 0.58 1.35 -12.54
C LEU A 195 -0.30 2.57 -12.22
N PHE A 196 0.26 3.76 -12.05
CA PHE A 196 -0.54 4.98 -11.86
C PHE A 196 -1.40 5.31 -13.09
N PRO A 197 -0.85 5.35 -14.32
CA PRO A 197 -1.66 5.55 -15.52
C PRO A 197 -2.75 4.48 -15.69
N ALA A 198 -2.43 3.21 -15.48
CA ALA A 198 -3.41 2.13 -15.56
C ALA A 198 -4.50 2.28 -14.49
N SER A 199 -4.14 2.63 -13.28
CA SER A 199 -5.10 2.84 -12.19
C SER A 199 -6.03 4.02 -12.45
N SER A 200 -5.49 5.10 -13.01
CA SER A 200 -6.28 6.28 -13.41
C SER A 200 -7.25 5.94 -14.53
N GLY A 201 -6.78 5.26 -15.60
CA GLY A 201 -7.62 4.87 -16.74
C GLY A 201 -8.72 3.85 -16.37
N LEU A 202 -8.50 3.07 -15.32
CA LEU A 202 -9.47 2.09 -14.79
C LEU A 202 -10.27 2.63 -13.59
N GLU A 203 -10.02 3.88 -13.18
CA GLU A 203 -10.67 4.56 -12.06
C GLU A 203 -10.59 3.78 -10.73
N LEU A 204 -9.44 3.15 -10.47
CA LEU A 204 -9.22 2.32 -9.28
C LEU A 204 -8.85 3.17 -8.05
N GLY A 205 -9.24 2.68 -6.86
CA GLY A 205 -8.68 3.16 -5.62
C GLY A 205 -7.21 2.74 -5.49
N VAL A 206 -6.31 3.70 -5.23
CA VAL A 206 -4.87 3.44 -5.14
C VAL A 206 -4.40 3.57 -3.70
N VAL A 207 -3.75 2.52 -3.19
CA VAL A 207 -3.03 2.52 -1.91
C VAL A 207 -1.55 2.34 -2.19
N THR A 208 -0.70 3.18 -1.60
CA THR A 208 0.75 3.04 -1.75
C THR A 208 1.40 2.66 -0.42
N TRP A 209 2.17 1.56 -0.43
CA TRP A 209 2.89 1.13 0.77
C TRP A 209 4.34 1.61 0.76
N SER A 210 4.91 1.71 1.96
CA SER A 210 6.30 2.14 2.21
C SER A 210 6.65 3.57 1.76
N PRO A 211 5.80 4.60 2.04
CA PRO A 211 6.07 5.98 1.62
C PRO A 211 7.39 6.54 2.17
N LEU A 212 7.92 5.94 3.25
CA LEU A 212 9.19 6.31 3.88
C LEU A 212 10.40 5.50 3.33
N GLY A 213 10.23 4.68 2.27
CA GLY A 213 11.30 3.82 1.75
C GLY A 213 11.89 2.92 2.84
N GLY A 214 11.06 2.21 3.60
CA GLY A 214 11.51 1.37 4.73
C GLY A 214 12.16 2.16 5.87
N GLY A 215 11.89 3.46 5.95
CA GLY A 215 12.44 4.39 6.96
C GLY A 215 13.72 5.11 6.50
N MET A 216 14.21 4.89 5.29
CA MET A 216 15.38 5.58 4.74
C MET A 216 15.15 7.09 4.67
N LEU A 217 13.97 7.52 4.22
CA LEU A 217 13.61 8.93 4.05
C LEU A 217 13.41 9.71 5.36
N THR A 218 13.52 9.04 6.51
CA THR A 218 13.58 9.74 7.82
C THR A 218 14.98 10.23 8.18
N GLY A 219 16.02 9.81 7.48
CA GLY A 219 17.42 10.12 7.79
C GLY A 219 18.02 9.37 8.97
N LYS A 220 17.22 8.60 9.73
CA LYS A 220 17.67 7.95 10.99
C LYS A 220 18.85 7.01 10.83
N TYR A 221 19.01 6.37 9.66
CA TYR A 221 20.10 5.43 9.43
C TYR A 221 21.47 6.12 9.29
N ARG A 222 21.51 7.41 8.90
CA ARG A 222 22.74 8.21 8.88
C ARG A 222 23.30 8.46 10.29
N HIS A 223 22.44 8.40 11.32
CA HIS A 223 22.80 8.64 12.72
C HIS A 223 22.97 7.31 13.49
N GLY A 224 23.20 6.20 12.81
CA GLY A 224 23.46 4.89 13.43
C GLY A 224 22.25 4.23 14.09
N GLN A 225 21.04 4.74 13.89
CA GLN A 225 19.84 4.10 14.41
C GLN A 225 19.51 2.86 13.56
N THR A 226 19.31 1.73 14.22
CA THR A 226 19.13 0.43 13.55
C THR A 226 17.68 0.18 13.12
N GLY A 227 16.72 0.58 13.90
CA GLY A 227 15.30 0.48 13.56
C GLY A 227 14.87 -0.90 13.07
N ARG A 228 14.14 -0.96 11.94
CA ARG A 228 13.71 -2.22 11.30
C ARG A 228 14.87 -3.02 10.71
N ALA A 229 16.00 -2.35 10.42
CA ALA A 229 17.18 -3.01 9.86
C ALA A 229 17.78 -4.05 10.81
N GLU A 230 17.68 -3.87 12.13
CA GLU A 230 18.17 -4.81 13.13
C GLU A 230 17.44 -6.15 13.05
N ALA A 231 16.13 -6.14 12.97
CA ALA A 231 15.30 -7.33 12.84
C ALA A 231 15.49 -8.06 11.49
N LEU A 232 15.88 -7.31 10.45
CA LEU A 232 16.18 -7.84 9.12
C LEU A 232 17.67 -8.20 8.96
N ARG A 233 18.42 -8.44 10.06
CA ARG A 233 19.83 -8.78 10.08
C ARG A 233 20.70 -7.77 9.33
N GLY A 234 20.45 -6.48 9.56
CA GLY A 234 21.16 -5.37 8.93
C GLY A 234 20.70 -5.02 7.51
N LYS A 235 19.73 -5.74 6.94
CA LYS A 235 19.19 -5.41 5.62
C LYS A 235 18.18 -4.26 5.73
N VAL A 236 18.60 -3.08 5.35
CA VAL A 236 17.67 -1.95 5.14
C VAL A 236 16.88 -2.22 3.86
N PHE A 237 15.55 -2.18 3.92
CA PHE A 237 14.66 -2.49 2.81
C PHE A 237 14.93 -1.60 1.58
N GLN A 238 15.18 -0.30 1.81
CA GLN A 238 15.65 0.65 0.82
C GLN A 238 16.91 1.33 1.38
N ALA A 239 18.10 0.86 0.99
CA ALA A 239 19.34 1.42 1.49
C ALA A 239 19.69 2.74 0.79
N GLU A 240 20.36 3.64 1.51
CA GLU A 240 21.01 4.84 0.92
C GLU A 240 22.33 4.43 0.27
N ASN A 241 22.24 3.77 -0.89
CA ASN A 241 23.35 3.09 -1.57
C ASN A 241 23.70 3.69 -2.95
N SER A 242 23.21 4.89 -3.25
CA SER A 242 23.56 5.61 -4.48
C SER A 242 23.58 7.11 -4.25
N PRO A 243 24.35 7.88 -5.07
CA PRO A 243 24.37 9.34 -5.00
C PRO A 243 22.97 9.96 -5.14
N GLN A 244 22.11 9.39 -6.00
CA GLN A 244 20.75 9.87 -6.19
C GLN A 244 19.93 9.71 -4.90
N ARG A 245 20.01 8.56 -4.22
CA ARG A 245 19.28 8.34 -2.97
C ARG A 245 19.75 9.25 -1.85
N SER A 246 21.06 9.53 -1.79
CA SER A 246 21.61 10.50 -0.84
C SER A 246 21.11 11.90 -1.14
N ALA A 247 21.15 12.34 -2.40
CA ALA A 247 20.64 13.64 -2.83
C ALA A 247 19.11 13.76 -2.58
N THR A 248 18.36 12.67 -2.79
CA THR A 248 16.93 12.62 -2.48
C THR A 248 16.68 12.85 -0.99
N LEU A 249 17.41 12.14 -0.12
CA LEU A 249 17.27 12.33 1.32
C LEU A 249 17.70 13.73 1.77
N ASP A 250 18.77 14.27 1.21
CA ASP A 250 19.23 15.65 1.49
C ASP A 250 18.15 16.68 1.13
N THR A 251 17.49 16.50 -0.01
CA THR A 251 16.38 17.37 -0.44
C THR A 251 15.19 17.27 0.51
N VAL A 252 14.82 16.06 0.93
CA VAL A 252 13.74 15.84 1.93
C VAL A 252 14.08 16.54 3.24
N ILE A 253 15.30 16.40 3.74
CA ILE A 253 15.77 17.04 4.99
C ILE A 253 15.79 18.58 4.84
N SER A 254 16.23 19.10 3.69
CA SER A 254 16.23 20.55 3.42
C SER A 254 14.82 21.13 3.47
N ILE A 255 13.88 20.52 2.76
CA ILE A 255 12.48 20.96 2.73
C ILE A 255 11.82 20.82 4.12
N ALA A 256 12.10 19.73 4.84
CA ALA A 256 11.63 19.56 6.22
C ALA A 256 12.09 20.70 7.11
N LYS A 257 13.36 21.11 7.01
CA LYS A 257 13.91 22.26 7.73
C LYS A 257 13.26 23.59 7.32
N GLU A 258 13.04 23.81 6.02
CA GLU A 258 12.36 25.01 5.50
C GLU A 258 10.96 25.17 6.08
N LEU A 259 10.23 24.05 6.23
CA LEU A 259 8.86 24.02 6.73
C LEU A 259 8.76 23.89 8.28
N GLY A 260 9.88 23.63 8.98
CA GLY A 260 9.86 23.38 10.40
C GLY A 260 9.18 22.07 10.81
N VAL A 261 9.23 21.06 9.93
CA VAL A 261 8.61 19.73 10.12
C VAL A 261 9.65 18.62 10.07
N SER A 262 9.24 17.36 10.30
CA SER A 262 10.17 16.23 10.22
C SER A 262 10.24 15.65 8.78
N PRO A 263 11.36 14.99 8.40
CA PRO A 263 11.54 14.42 7.07
C PRO A 263 10.47 13.38 6.68
N ASP A 264 9.99 12.58 7.62
CA ASP A 264 8.92 11.60 7.38
C ASP A 264 7.62 12.29 6.97
N GLN A 265 7.29 13.45 7.54
CA GLN A 265 6.11 14.23 7.18
C GLN A 265 6.19 14.74 5.73
N VAL A 266 7.34 15.22 5.29
CA VAL A 266 7.58 15.64 3.91
C VAL A 266 7.42 14.46 2.94
N ALA A 267 8.02 13.31 3.25
CA ALA A 267 7.97 12.13 2.38
C ALA A 267 6.54 11.56 2.27
N ILE A 268 5.77 11.53 3.36
CA ILE A 268 4.36 11.09 3.34
C ILE A 268 3.48 12.09 2.59
N ALA A 269 3.65 13.40 2.80
CA ALA A 269 2.91 14.44 2.10
C ALA A 269 3.16 14.37 0.58
N TRP A 270 4.44 14.17 0.17
CA TRP A 270 4.78 13.96 -1.23
C TRP A 270 4.09 12.70 -1.80
N ALA A 271 4.10 11.57 -1.11
CA ALA A 271 3.43 10.35 -1.56
C ALA A 271 1.91 10.57 -1.73
N GLY A 272 1.30 11.35 -0.85
CA GLY A 272 -0.13 11.71 -0.91
C GLY A 272 -0.49 12.65 -2.06
N SER A 273 0.46 13.46 -2.57
CA SER A 273 0.22 14.41 -3.66
C SER A 273 -0.05 13.73 -5.02
N HIS A 274 0.28 12.45 -5.17
CA HIS A 274 0.06 11.65 -6.37
C HIS A 274 -1.34 11.03 -6.48
N GLY A 275 -2.30 11.49 -5.67
CA GLY A 275 -3.69 11.00 -5.73
C GLY A 275 -3.92 9.64 -5.05
N ALA A 276 -2.88 8.93 -4.64
CA ALA A 276 -2.97 7.69 -3.86
C ALA A 276 -3.32 7.93 -2.38
N VAL A 277 -3.62 6.86 -1.66
CA VAL A 277 -3.67 6.82 -0.19
C VAL A 277 -2.34 6.24 0.30
N PRO A 278 -1.41 7.04 0.84
CA PRO A 278 -0.19 6.51 1.44
C PRO A 278 -0.54 5.71 2.69
N MET A 279 0.10 4.54 2.82
CA MET A 279 -0.07 3.65 3.97
C MET A 279 1.13 3.81 4.91
N ILE A 280 0.88 4.28 6.10
CA ILE A 280 1.89 4.37 7.16
C ILE A 280 1.90 3.09 8.02
N GLY A 281 3.09 2.66 8.46
CA GLY A 281 3.25 1.46 9.29
C GLY A 281 4.07 1.75 10.56
N PRO A 282 3.54 2.52 11.50
CA PRO A 282 4.26 2.87 12.74
C PRO A 282 4.44 1.63 13.63
N ARG A 283 5.51 1.65 14.46
CA ARG A 283 5.79 0.66 15.51
C ARG A 283 5.66 1.25 16.90
N SER A 284 5.41 2.55 16.98
CA SER A 284 5.19 3.26 18.25
C SER A 284 4.21 4.40 18.05
N LEU A 285 3.56 4.77 19.15
CA LEU A 285 2.65 5.91 19.18
C LEU A 285 3.35 7.20 18.73
N SER A 286 4.62 7.40 19.11
CA SER A 286 5.39 8.57 18.69
C SER A 286 5.60 8.62 17.18
N GLN A 287 5.84 7.46 16.53
CA GLN A 287 5.93 7.39 15.07
C GLN A 287 4.59 7.69 14.40
N LEU A 288 3.48 7.17 14.93
CA LEU A 288 2.14 7.51 14.43
C LEU A 288 1.90 9.02 14.49
N THR A 289 2.14 9.63 15.65
CA THR A 289 1.94 11.06 15.87
C THR A 289 2.77 11.89 14.87
N SER A 290 4.04 11.54 14.68
CA SER A 290 4.89 12.18 13.67
C SER A 290 4.29 12.02 12.26
N ASN A 291 3.96 10.80 11.86
CA ASN A 291 3.44 10.51 10.52
C ASN A 291 2.10 11.22 10.23
N LEU A 292 1.21 11.32 11.21
CA LEU A 292 -0.06 12.05 11.06
C LEU A 292 0.16 13.56 10.86
N GLY A 293 1.25 14.12 11.35
CA GLY A 293 1.63 15.51 11.07
C GLY A 293 1.80 15.81 9.59
N ALA A 294 2.02 14.80 8.74
CA ALA A 294 2.05 14.95 7.29
C ALA A 294 0.74 15.52 6.69
N LEU A 295 -0.38 15.38 7.40
CA LEU A 295 -1.68 15.91 6.97
C LEU A 295 -1.73 17.44 6.97
N GLU A 296 -0.86 18.09 7.74
CA GLU A 296 -0.76 19.55 7.85
C GLU A 296 0.37 20.12 6.99
N VAL A 297 1.16 19.26 6.34
CA VAL A 297 2.27 19.69 5.47
C VAL A 297 1.74 20.12 4.12
N HIS A 298 2.06 21.35 3.73
CA HIS A 298 1.71 21.94 2.45
C HIS A 298 2.97 22.12 1.60
N LEU A 299 3.20 21.20 0.67
CA LEU A 299 4.31 21.29 -0.28
C LEU A 299 3.92 22.25 -1.40
N THR A 300 4.73 23.30 -1.61
CA THR A 300 4.54 24.20 -2.74
C THR A 300 4.90 23.52 -4.07
N PRO A 301 4.45 24.04 -5.23
CA PRO A 301 4.85 23.51 -6.53
C PRO A 301 6.38 23.42 -6.69
N GLU A 302 7.14 24.40 -6.20
CA GLU A 302 8.60 24.40 -6.26
C GLU A 302 9.22 23.30 -5.39
N MET A 303 8.63 23.02 -4.21
CA MET A 303 9.09 21.92 -3.35
C MET A 303 8.80 20.56 -3.98
N LEU A 304 7.63 20.40 -4.60
CA LEU A 304 7.30 19.19 -5.34
C LEU A 304 8.25 18.99 -6.52
N GLU A 305 8.52 20.02 -7.30
CA GLU A 305 9.46 19.95 -8.42
C GLU A 305 10.89 19.58 -7.97
N ARG A 306 11.37 20.13 -6.85
CA ARG A 306 12.67 19.77 -6.26
C ARG A 306 12.73 18.30 -5.87
N LEU A 307 11.68 17.79 -5.23
CA LEU A 307 11.57 16.39 -4.83
C LEU A 307 11.48 15.47 -6.04
N ASP A 308 10.70 15.85 -7.04
CA ASP A 308 10.52 15.09 -8.27
C ASP A 308 11.80 15.04 -9.12
N ALA A 309 12.48 16.17 -9.27
CA ALA A 309 13.70 16.27 -10.08
C ALA A 309 14.82 15.38 -9.52
N VAL A 310 15.03 15.41 -8.18
CA VAL A 310 16.12 14.66 -7.54
C VAL A 310 15.85 13.15 -7.48
N SER A 311 14.58 12.75 -7.45
CA SER A 311 14.16 11.35 -7.32
C SER A 311 13.71 10.70 -8.62
N ARG A 312 13.75 11.44 -9.74
CA ARG A 312 13.32 10.95 -11.06
C ARG A 312 14.09 9.69 -11.45
N LEU A 313 13.38 8.73 -12.03
CA LEU A 313 14.01 7.56 -12.64
C LEU A 313 14.87 7.98 -13.85
N ASP A 314 15.95 7.25 -14.09
CA ASP A 314 16.79 7.47 -15.28
C ASP A 314 15.95 7.31 -16.57
N PRO A 315 15.94 8.31 -17.48
CA PRO A 315 15.22 8.22 -18.77
C PRO A 315 15.58 7.00 -19.63
N ALA A 316 16.69 6.34 -19.35
CA ALA A 316 17.10 5.13 -20.06
C ALA A 316 16.29 3.88 -19.68
N THR A 317 15.41 3.93 -18.67
CA THR A 317 14.59 2.78 -18.29
C THR A 317 13.51 2.48 -19.35
N PRO A 318 13.19 1.19 -19.60
CA PRO A 318 12.13 0.83 -20.55
C PRO A 318 10.77 1.50 -20.24
N ALA A 319 10.53 1.86 -19.00
CA ALA A 319 9.31 2.52 -18.54
C ALA A 319 9.14 3.93 -19.12
N GLU A 320 10.19 4.72 -19.21
CA GLU A 320 10.11 6.08 -19.79
C GLU A 320 9.98 6.07 -21.31
N ARG A 321 10.49 5.04 -21.98
CA ARG A 321 10.27 4.86 -23.44
C ARG A 321 8.80 4.55 -23.77
N ALA A 322 8.06 3.96 -22.85
CA ALA A 322 6.63 3.72 -23.00
C ALA A 322 5.78 4.98 -22.75
N ALA A 323 6.33 5.97 -22.06
CA ALA A 323 5.65 7.22 -21.72
C ALA A 323 5.82 8.32 -22.79
N VAL A 324 6.45 8.04 -23.93
CA VAL A 324 6.50 9.00 -25.05
C VAL A 324 5.07 9.19 -25.56
N PRO A 325 4.50 10.41 -25.45
CA PRO A 325 3.12 10.62 -25.88
C PRO A 325 3.02 10.39 -27.39
N TRP A 326 2.14 9.51 -27.77
CA TRP A 326 1.68 9.37 -29.17
C TRP A 326 0.91 10.61 -29.65
N SER A 327 0.83 11.64 -28.86
CA SER A 327 -0.20 12.66 -28.94
C SER A 327 0.23 14.04 -29.38
N ASP A 328 1.43 14.22 -29.95
CA ASP A 328 1.77 15.52 -30.51
C ASP A 328 1.12 15.78 -31.88
N GLY A 329 0.16 14.96 -32.30
CA GLY A 329 -0.50 15.08 -33.62
C GLY A 329 0.41 14.92 -34.83
N LYS A 330 1.71 14.76 -34.57
CA LYS A 330 2.72 14.43 -35.57
C LYS A 330 2.89 12.92 -35.59
N THR A 331 1.77 12.20 -35.76
CA THR A 331 1.88 10.84 -36.21
C THR A 331 2.84 10.83 -37.36
N GLN A 332 3.83 10.01 -37.22
CA GLN A 332 4.68 9.63 -38.33
C GLN A 332 3.75 9.09 -39.42
N SER A 333 3.29 9.99 -40.28
CA SER A 333 2.60 9.68 -41.53
C SER A 333 3.54 8.99 -42.50
N GLY A 334 4.35 8.07 -42.04
CA GLY A 334 5.41 7.44 -42.77
C GLY A 334 5.64 5.96 -42.50
N VAL A 335 4.88 5.35 -41.60
CA VAL A 335 5.00 3.90 -41.35
C VAL A 335 3.62 3.26 -41.33
N VAL A 336 2.96 3.30 -42.47
CA VAL A 336 1.99 2.30 -42.90
C VAL A 336 2.34 1.99 -44.34
N ALA A 337 3.21 1.06 -44.54
CA ALA A 337 3.38 0.33 -45.75
C ALA A 337 3.49 -1.15 -45.40
#